data_330c5c494100f24c1afc2094356b17a7
#
_entry.id   330c5c494100f24c1afc2094356b17a7
#
_cell.length_a   1.000
_cell.length_b   1.000
_cell.length_c   1.000
_cell.angle_alpha   90.00
_cell.angle_beta   90.00
_cell.angle_gamma   90.00
#
_symmetry.space_group_name_H-M   'P 1'
#
loop_
_entity.id
_entity.type
_entity.pdbx_description
1 polymer ?
#
loop_
_entity_poly.entity_id
_entity_poly.type
_entity_poly.pdbx_seq_one_letter_code
_entity_poly.pdbx_strand_id
1 'polypeptide(L)'
;NNFTIYDADDQKTLMKEICRKMNIDTKKVRERALLAQISHAKDELLNPDEMEVNAGADFNQKRAAQVYREYQAALRRNNALDFDDLIVKTVELFQNCDDVLQTYQERFRYIMVDEYQDTNTAQFKFVSLLASRYENLCVVGDDDQSIYKFRGANIGNILGFERVFPNAKVIRLEQNYRSTQNILDAANGVIANNTERKEKTLWTENPEGEKIHFRQFMNGYEEAEYVVGDIAKRHREGMADYHDCAVLYRTNAQSRLFEEKCLHANIPYKIVGGVNFYARKEIKDLLCYLKTVDNAADDLAVRRILNVPKRGIGATTVGRVQDYADMMNISFYDALR
;
A
#
# COMPACT_ATOMS: atom_id res chain seq x y z
N ASN A 1 6.62 21.74 -12.78
CA ASN A 1 6.10 20.41 -13.12
C ASN A 1 6.94 19.25 -12.56
N ASN A 2 7.94 19.51 -11.74
CA ASN A 2 8.86 18.52 -11.18
C ASN A 2 8.47 18.25 -9.73
N PHE A 3 7.38 17.52 -9.51
CA PHE A 3 6.96 17.16 -8.15
C PHE A 3 7.72 15.94 -7.63
N THR A 4 7.98 15.94 -6.32
CA THR A 4 8.60 14.81 -5.63
C THR A 4 7.50 13.87 -5.09
N ILE A 5 7.72 12.55 -5.18
CA ILE A 5 6.85 11.56 -4.54
C ILE A 5 7.44 11.21 -3.17
N TYR A 6 6.66 11.42 -2.11
CA TYR A 6 7.04 11.11 -0.73
C TYR A 6 6.73 9.65 -0.40
N ASP A 7 7.75 8.92 0.02
CA ASP A 7 7.60 7.57 0.56
C ASP A 7 7.09 7.60 2.02
N ALA A 8 6.87 6.41 2.60
CA ALA A 8 6.35 6.29 3.96
C ALA A 8 7.24 6.95 5.03
N ASP A 9 8.57 7.00 4.82
CA ASP A 9 9.49 7.65 5.77
C ASP A 9 9.46 9.18 5.61
N ASP A 10 9.36 9.66 4.37
CA ASP A 10 9.21 11.08 4.05
C ASP A 10 7.87 11.61 4.65
N GLN A 11 6.76 10.89 4.42
CA GLN A 11 5.45 11.20 5.00
C GLN A 11 5.50 11.25 6.53
N LYS A 12 6.14 10.25 7.16
CA LYS A 12 6.30 10.21 8.62
C LYS A 12 7.12 11.39 9.14
N THR A 13 8.16 11.78 8.43
CA THR A 13 9.02 12.91 8.81
C THR A 13 8.23 14.21 8.72
N LEU A 14 7.51 14.44 7.61
CA LEU A 14 6.63 15.59 7.44
C LEU A 14 5.54 15.63 8.52
N MET A 15 4.90 14.49 8.82
CA MET A 15 3.87 14.40 9.86
C MET A 15 4.41 14.77 11.24
N LYS A 16 5.63 14.37 11.59
CA LYS A 16 6.27 14.79 12.87
C LYS A 16 6.44 16.30 12.96
N GLU A 17 6.83 16.95 11.88
CA GLU A 17 6.97 18.41 11.82
C GLU A 17 5.63 19.10 12.00
N ILE A 18 4.58 18.61 11.33
CA ILE A 18 3.22 19.12 11.47
C ILE A 18 2.72 18.95 12.91
N CYS A 19 2.88 17.76 13.49
CA CYS A 19 2.50 17.53 14.88
C CYS A 19 3.19 18.49 15.84
N ARG A 20 4.49 18.75 15.64
CA ARG A 20 5.24 19.73 16.45
C ARG A 20 4.69 21.16 16.28
N LYS A 21 4.44 21.59 15.05
CA LYS A 21 3.86 22.92 14.72
C LYS A 21 2.48 23.11 15.34
N MET A 22 1.67 22.07 15.34
CA MET A 22 0.30 22.09 15.87
C MET A 22 0.23 21.77 17.37
N ASN A 23 1.37 21.63 18.06
CA ASN A 23 1.44 21.26 19.48
C ASN A 23 0.70 19.95 19.80
N ILE A 24 0.77 18.95 18.91
CA ILE A 24 0.17 17.64 19.11
C ILE A 24 1.14 16.74 19.85
N ASP A 25 0.71 16.21 21.00
CA ASP A 25 1.49 15.23 21.78
C ASP A 25 1.52 13.88 21.07
N THR A 26 2.63 13.58 20.39
CA THR A 26 2.83 12.34 19.62
C THR A 26 2.94 11.07 20.48
N LYS A 27 3.05 11.22 21.82
CA LYS A 27 2.93 10.09 22.75
C LYS A 27 1.47 9.63 22.89
N LYS A 28 0.52 10.56 22.77
CA LYS A 28 -0.93 10.27 22.84
C LYS A 28 -1.51 9.94 21.47
N VAL A 29 -1.11 10.66 20.43
CA VAL A 29 -1.58 10.48 19.06
C VAL A 29 -0.39 10.21 18.16
N ARG A 30 -0.18 8.95 17.81
CA ARG A 30 0.97 8.53 17.00
C ARG A 30 0.85 9.06 15.56
N GLU A 31 1.93 9.54 15.01
CA GLU A 31 2.00 10.06 13.62
C GLU A 31 1.45 9.05 12.60
N ARG A 32 1.77 7.76 12.81
CA ARG A 32 1.29 6.68 11.95
C ARG A 32 -0.25 6.55 11.95
N ALA A 33 -0.90 6.82 13.07
CA ALA A 33 -2.36 6.77 13.16
C ALA A 33 -2.99 7.93 12.41
N LEU A 34 -2.40 9.13 12.45
CA LEU A 34 -2.86 10.29 11.67
C LEU A 34 -2.68 10.04 10.17
N LEU A 35 -1.52 9.54 9.75
CA LEU A 35 -1.28 9.18 8.36
C LEU A 35 -2.27 8.13 7.85
N ALA A 36 -2.59 7.11 8.66
CA ALA A 36 -3.57 6.10 8.29
C ALA A 36 -4.99 6.67 8.13
N GLN A 37 -5.39 7.63 8.96
CA GLN A 37 -6.69 8.32 8.83
C GLN A 37 -6.74 9.19 7.57
N ILE A 38 -5.64 9.89 7.24
CA ILE A 38 -5.53 10.69 6.01
C ILE A 38 -5.58 9.79 4.78
N SER A 39 -4.82 8.70 4.78
CA SER A 39 -4.84 7.72 3.68
C SER A 39 -6.24 7.15 3.47
N HIS A 40 -6.92 6.77 4.56
CA HIS A 40 -8.31 6.30 4.46
C HIS A 40 -9.27 7.37 3.90
N ALA A 41 -9.12 8.63 4.31
CA ALA A 41 -9.93 9.72 3.75
C ALA A 41 -9.66 9.90 2.24
N LYS A 42 -8.39 9.81 1.81
CA LYS A 42 -8.01 9.84 0.39
C LYS A 42 -8.56 8.64 -0.40
N ASP A 43 -8.53 7.45 0.17
CA ASP A 43 -9.12 6.25 -0.42
C ASP A 43 -10.62 6.41 -0.70
N GLU A 44 -11.33 7.16 0.17
CA GLU A 44 -12.74 7.49 0.02
C GLU A 44 -12.99 8.81 -0.74
N LEU A 45 -11.95 9.41 -1.33
CA LEU A 45 -11.99 10.72 -2.02
C LEU A 45 -12.51 11.88 -1.16
N LEU A 46 -12.37 11.79 0.16
CA LEU A 46 -12.73 12.86 1.06
C LEU A 46 -11.60 13.89 1.16
N ASN A 47 -11.91 15.14 0.86
CA ASN A 47 -10.99 16.24 1.13
C ASN A 47 -11.00 16.62 2.64
N PRO A 48 -10.05 17.46 3.11
CA PRO A 48 -9.99 17.85 4.52
C PRO A 48 -11.28 18.47 5.07
N ASP A 49 -12.00 19.25 4.25
CA ASP A 49 -13.23 19.94 4.67
C ASP A 49 -14.38 18.95 4.80
N GLU A 50 -14.51 18.02 3.85
CA GLU A 50 -15.49 16.93 3.90
C GLU A 50 -15.22 15.99 5.08
N MET A 51 -13.95 15.65 5.35
CA MET A 51 -13.58 14.87 6.53
C MET A 51 -13.96 15.58 7.82
N GLU A 52 -13.80 16.90 7.90
CA GLU A 52 -14.18 17.71 9.07
C GLU A 52 -15.70 17.74 9.28
N VAL A 53 -16.47 17.88 8.18
CA VAL A 53 -17.94 17.82 8.22
C VAL A 53 -18.43 16.44 8.68
N ASN A 54 -17.85 15.37 8.13
CA ASN A 54 -18.21 13.98 8.48
C ASN A 54 -17.85 13.63 9.93
N ALA A 55 -16.89 14.32 10.53
CA ALA A 55 -16.49 14.13 11.92
C ALA A 55 -17.60 14.48 12.93
N GLY A 56 -18.60 15.29 12.54
CA GLY A 56 -19.73 15.66 13.40
C GLY A 56 -19.27 16.27 14.73
N ALA A 57 -19.53 15.59 15.85
CA ALA A 57 -19.12 16.00 17.19
C ALA A 57 -17.80 15.37 17.67
N ASP A 58 -17.18 14.48 16.89
CA ASP A 58 -15.94 13.79 17.31
C ASP A 58 -14.73 14.74 17.22
N PHE A 59 -14.23 15.13 18.37
CA PHE A 59 -13.08 16.03 18.50
C PHE A 59 -11.79 15.43 17.88
N ASN A 60 -11.58 14.12 18.01
CA ASN A 60 -10.38 13.48 17.49
C ASN A 60 -10.40 13.43 15.95
N GLN A 61 -11.55 13.14 15.37
CA GLN A 61 -11.71 13.17 13.91
C GLN A 61 -11.60 14.58 13.34
N LYS A 62 -12.18 15.61 13.99
CA LYS A 62 -11.97 17.02 13.60
C LYS A 62 -10.49 17.41 13.65
N ARG A 63 -9.79 16.99 14.70
CA ARG A 63 -8.34 17.23 14.81
C ARG A 63 -7.58 16.55 13.67
N ALA A 64 -7.94 15.32 13.31
CA ALA A 64 -7.34 14.61 12.19
C ALA A 64 -7.59 15.34 10.86
N ALA A 65 -8.79 15.88 10.64
CA ALA A 65 -9.11 16.70 9.46
C ALA A 65 -8.27 17.99 9.39
N GLN A 66 -8.04 18.66 10.54
CA GLN A 66 -7.16 19.83 10.61
C GLN A 66 -5.70 19.45 10.28
N VAL A 67 -5.22 18.31 10.80
CA VAL A 67 -3.89 17.78 10.47
C VAL A 67 -3.81 17.44 8.97
N TYR A 68 -4.84 16.87 8.40
CA TYR A 68 -4.92 16.58 6.96
C TYR A 68 -4.79 17.85 6.12
N ARG A 69 -5.49 18.93 6.50
CA ARG A 69 -5.38 20.23 5.83
C ARG A 69 -3.94 20.77 5.84
N GLU A 70 -3.28 20.73 7.01
CA GLU A 70 -1.88 21.15 7.13
C GLU A 70 -0.93 20.23 6.34
N TYR A 71 -1.19 18.92 6.32
CA TYR A 71 -0.41 17.95 5.57
C TYR A 71 -0.47 18.23 4.05
N GLN A 72 -1.67 18.44 3.51
CA GLN A 72 -1.83 18.80 2.09
C GLN A 72 -1.21 20.16 1.76
N ALA A 73 -1.32 21.12 2.66
CA ALA A 73 -0.67 22.43 2.48
C ALA A 73 0.86 22.29 2.47
N ALA A 74 1.43 21.43 3.34
CA ALA A 74 2.86 21.17 3.37
C ALA A 74 3.35 20.44 2.11
N LEU A 75 2.62 19.43 1.62
CA LEU A 75 2.94 18.76 0.35
C LEU A 75 2.96 19.78 -0.81
N ARG A 76 1.99 20.68 -0.88
CA ARG A 76 1.96 21.73 -1.92
C ARG A 76 3.16 22.67 -1.83
N ARG A 77 3.54 23.13 -0.62
CA ARG A 77 4.71 23.99 -0.43
C ARG A 77 6.00 23.32 -0.89
N ASN A 78 6.14 22.03 -0.61
CA ASN A 78 7.30 21.24 -0.97
C ASN A 78 7.27 20.75 -2.44
N ASN A 79 6.26 21.14 -3.21
CA ASN A 79 6.00 20.60 -4.56
C ASN A 79 6.06 19.07 -4.58
N ALA A 80 5.35 18.45 -3.64
CA ALA A 80 5.37 17.01 -3.41
C ALA A 80 3.97 16.41 -3.43
N LEU A 81 3.89 15.14 -3.74
CA LEU A 81 2.70 14.29 -3.65
C LEU A 81 3.07 13.03 -2.85
N ASP A 82 2.11 12.45 -2.15
CA ASP A 82 2.25 11.09 -1.64
C ASP A 82 1.65 10.05 -2.63
N PHE A 83 1.72 8.77 -2.29
CA PHE A 83 1.21 7.73 -3.18
C PHE A 83 -0.31 7.82 -3.40
N ASP A 84 -1.06 8.16 -2.36
CA ASP A 84 -2.51 8.29 -2.45
C ASP A 84 -2.89 9.46 -3.36
N ASP A 85 -2.13 10.57 -3.30
CA ASP A 85 -2.33 11.74 -4.17
C ASP A 85 -2.20 11.40 -5.66
N LEU A 86 -1.42 10.39 -6.04
CA LEU A 86 -1.30 10.00 -7.45
C LEU A 86 -2.65 9.62 -8.05
N ILE A 87 -3.48 8.92 -7.28
CA ILE A 87 -4.84 8.55 -7.71
C ILE A 87 -5.80 9.71 -7.49
N VAL A 88 -5.83 10.29 -6.28
CA VAL A 88 -6.77 11.36 -5.93
C VAL A 88 -6.63 12.56 -6.88
N LYS A 89 -5.41 13.02 -7.13
CA LYS A 89 -5.17 14.16 -8.04
C LYS A 89 -5.45 13.85 -9.50
N THR A 90 -5.29 12.59 -9.91
CA THR A 90 -5.70 12.16 -11.25
C THR A 90 -7.22 12.14 -11.39
N VAL A 91 -7.94 11.68 -10.37
CA VAL A 91 -9.42 11.75 -10.34
C VAL A 91 -9.89 13.21 -10.38
N GLU A 92 -9.32 14.08 -9.55
CA GLU A 92 -9.62 15.52 -9.57
C GLU A 92 -9.35 16.15 -10.95
N LEU A 93 -8.23 15.80 -11.58
CA LEU A 93 -7.87 16.29 -12.92
C LEU A 93 -8.91 15.85 -13.96
N PHE A 94 -9.30 14.58 -13.96
CA PHE A 94 -10.28 14.04 -14.89
C PHE A 94 -11.69 14.60 -14.68
N GLN A 95 -12.03 14.97 -13.45
CA GLN A 95 -13.33 15.59 -13.14
C GLN A 95 -13.39 17.06 -13.54
N ASN A 96 -12.25 17.76 -13.57
CA ASN A 96 -12.21 19.22 -13.80
C ASN A 96 -11.67 19.60 -15.19
N CYS A 97 -11.08 18.67 -15.95
CA CYS A 97 -10.45 18.91 -17.24
C CYS A 97 -10.91 17.87 -18.26
N ASP A 98 -12.04 18.13 -18.91
CA ASP A 98 -12.68 17.21 -19.87
C ASP A 98 -11.76 16.86 -21.05
N ASP A 99 -10.98 17.80 -21.54
CA ASP A 99 -10.03 17.63 -22.65
C ASP A 99 -8.93 16.62 -22.28
N VAL A 100 -8.46 16.68 -21.05
CA VAL A 100 -7.48 15.70 -20.53
C VAL A 100 -8.13 14.32 -20.42
N LEU A 101 -9.31 14.23 -19.81
CA LEU A 101 -10.04 12.97 -19.70
C LEU A 101 -10.27 12.34 -21.07
N GLN A 102 -10.79 13.12 -22.03
CA GLN A 102 -11.03 12.64 -23.40
C GLN A 102 -9.75 12.13 -24.06
N THR A 103 -8.63 12.82 -23.90
CA THR A 103 -7.33 12.37 -24.42
C THR A 103 -6.94 10.98 -23.91
N TYR A 104 -7.12 10.75 -22.61
CA TYR A 104 -6.80 9.43 -22.03
C TYR A 104 -7.83 8.36 -22.37
N GLN A 105 -9.12 8.71 -22.50
CA GLN A 105 -10.15 7.79 -22.99
C GLN A 105 -9.90 7.33 -24.44
N GLU A 106 -9.45 8.23 -25.31
CA GLU A 106 -9.05 7.86 -26.68
C GLU A 106 -7.81 6.97 -26.70
N ARG A 107 -6.88 7.20 -25.79
CA ARG A 107 -5.66 6.39 -25.68
C ARG A 107 -5.93 5.01 -25.11
N PHE A 108 -6.81 4.88 -24.13
CA PHE A 108 -7.14 3.65 -23.40
C PHE A 108 -8.57 3.20 -23.70
N ARG A 109 -8.82 2.71 -24.91
CA ARG A 109 -10.15 2.28 -25.36
C ARG A 109 -10.59 0.95 -24.76
N TYR A 110 -9.66 0.14 -24.27
CA TYR A 110 -9.89 -1.13 -23.59
C TYR A 110 -9.16 -1.09 -22.26
N ILE A 111 -9.89 -1.38 -21.20
CA ILE A 111 -9.38 -1.33 -19.83
C ILE A 111 -9.60 -2.69 -19.19
N MET A 112 -8.55 -3.26 -18.62
CA MET A 112 -8.61 -4.49 -17.85
C MET A 112 -8.08 -4.23 -16.45
N VAL A 113 -8.82 -4.67 -15.43
CA VAL A 113 -8.42 -4.54 -14.03
C VAL A 113 -8.44 -5.91 -13.40
N ASP A 114 -7.29 -6.33 -12.88
CA ASP A 114 -7.14 -7.56 -12.13
C ASP A 114 -7.23 -7.29 -10.62
N GLU A 115 -7.49 -8.33 -9.82
CA GLU A 115 -7.64 -8.25 -8.37
C GLU A 115 -8.65 -7.17 -7.93
N TYR A 116 -9.76 -7.06 -8.66
CA TYR A 116 -10.71 -5.95 -8.51
C TYR A 116 -11.35 -5.86 -7.12
N GLN A 117 -11.42 -6.97 -6.37
CA GLN A 117 -11.89 -7.02 -4.97
C GLN A 117 -11.05 -6.18 -4.01
N ASP A 118 -9.79 -5.88 -4.39
CA ASP A 118 -8.84 -5.12 -3.55
C ASP A 118 -8.83 -3.63 -3.88
N THR A 119 -9.70 -3.17 -4.79
CA THR A 119 -9.79 -1.75 -5.16
C THR A 119 -10.50 -0.92 -4.08
N ASN A 120 -10.00 0.31 -3.85
CA ASN A 120 -10.67 1.32 -3.02
C ASN A 120 -11.60 2.23 -3.85
N THR A 121 -12.32 3.13 -3.20
CA THR A 121 -13.27 4.05 -3.84
C THR A 121 -12.59 4.99 -4.84
N ALA A 122 -11.39 5.48 -4.54
CA ALA A 122 -10.63 6.36 -5.43
C ALA A 122 -10.20 5.64 -6.72
N GLN A 123 -9.71 4.40 -6.59
CA GLN A 123 -9.33 3.56 -7.73
C GLN A 123 -10.56 3.18 -8.58
N PHE A 124 -11.67 2.83 -7.95
CA PHE A 124 -12.94 2.61 -8.63
C PHE A 124 -13.36 3.84 -9.46
N LYS A 125 -13.33 5.03 -8.86
CA LYS A 125 -13.70 6.28 -9.53
C LYS A 125 -12.77 6.59 -10.70
N PHE A 126 -11.47 6.39 -10.54
CA PHE A 126 -10.47 6.56 -11.59
C PHE A 126 -10.77 5.66 -12.80
N VAL A 127 -10.99 4.36 -12.58
CA VAL A 127 -11.33 3.40 -13.64
C VAL A 127 -12.67 3.74 -14.30
N SER A 128 -13.67 4.10 -13.51
CA SER A 128 -15.00 4.46 -14.02
C SER A 128 -14.97 5.69 -14.93
N LEU A 129 -14.18 6.71 -14.58
CA LEU A 129 -14.00 7.91 -15.42
C LEU A 129 -13.33 7.55 -16.76
N LEU A 130 -12.27 6.76 -16.73
CA LEU A 130 -11.59 6.33 -17.95
C LEU A 130 -12.49 5.47 -18.84
N ALA A 131 -13.26 4.56 -18.25
CA ALA A 131 -14.09 3.62 -18.99
C ALA A 131 -15.39 4.26 -19.56
N SER A 132 -15.84 5.40 -19.01
CA SER A 132 -17.18 5.94 -19.24
C SER A 132 -17.53 6.24 -20.69
N ARG A 133 -16.55 6.44 -21.56
CA ARG A 133 -16.79 6.76 -22.99
C ARG A 133 -17.07 5.53 -23.86
N TYR A 134 -16.31 4.47 -23.65
CA TYR A 134 -16.36 3.28 -24.50
C TYR A 134 -17.00 2.08 -23.83
N GLU A 135 -17.08 2.09 -22.51
CA GLU A 135 -17.55 0.97 -21.67
C GLU A 135 -16.86 -0.38 -21.92
N ASN A 136 -15.69 -0.35 -22.60
CA ASN A 136 -14.85 -1.53 -22.82
C ASN A 136 -14.03 -1.84 -21.58
N LEU A 137 -14.71 -2.18 -20.49
CA LEU A 137 -14.13 -2.48 -19.20
C LEU A 137 -14.28 -3.96 -18.87
N CYS A 138 -13.16 -4.63 -18.63
CA CYS A 138 -13.12 -5.98 -18.08
C CYS A 138 -12.50 -5.95 -16.68
N VAL A 139 -13.21 -6.43 -15.68
CA VAL A 139 -12.68 -6.58 -14.35
C VAL A 139 -12.61 -8.05 -13.98
N VAL A 140 -11.53 -8.47 -13.36
CA VAL A 140 -11.32 -9.82 -12.87
C VAL A 140 -11.04 -9.74 -11.38
N GLY A 141 -11.65 -10.61 -10.60
CA GLY A 141 -11.45 -10.63 -9.16
C GLY A 141 -12.18 -11.77 -8.49
N ASP A 142 -11.86 -11.97 -7.25
CA ASP A 142 -12.41 -13.00 -6.40
C ASP A 142 -12.81 -12.39 -5.05
N ASP A 143 -14.11 -12.20 -4.83
CA ASP A 143 -14.66 -11.63 -3.60
C ASP A 143 -14.25 -12.44 -2.35
N ASP A 144 -14.02 -13.75 -2.49
CA ASP A 144 -13.56 -14.63 -1.41
C ASP A 144 -12.09 -14.34 -1.01
N GLN A 145 -11.32 -13.66 -1.86
CA GLN A 145 -9.94 -13.26 -1.61
C GLN A 145 -9.79 -11.80 -1.16
N SER A 146 -10.89 -11.09 -0.88
CA SER A 146 -10.86 -9.71 -0.40
C SER A 146 -10.35 -9.63 1.05
N ILE A 147 -9.04 -9.60 1.23
CA ILE A 147 -8.37 -9.56 2.54
C ILE A 147 -7.67 -8.24 2.84
N TYR A 148 -7.77 -7.23 1.96
CA TYR A 148 -7.09 -5.94 2.09
C TYR A 148 -8.00 -4.80 2.58
N LYS A 149 -9.12 -5.10 3.26
CA LYS A 149 -9.98 -4.08 3.87
C LYS A 149 -9.21 -3.12 4.79
N PHE A 150 -8.21 -3.63 5.52
CA PHE A 150 -7.35 -2.81 6.40
C PHE A 150 -6.39 -1.87 5.63
N ARG A 151 -6.32 -1.98 4.29
CA ARG A 151 -5.62 -1.08 3.37
C ARG A 151 -6.57 -0.23 2.53
N GLY A 152 -7.83 -0.09 2.92
CA GLY A 152 -8.81 0.71 2.21
C GLY A 152 -9.58 -0.01 1.10
N ALA A 153 -9.35 -1.32 0.86
CA ALA A 153 -10.12 -2.07 -0.13
C ALA A 153 -11.62 -2.09 0.21
N ASN A 154 -12.45 -1.88 -0.81
CA ASN A 154 -13.89 -1.86 -0.69
C ASN A 154 -14.51 -2.99 -1.52
N ILE A 155 -14.88 -4.08 -0.85
CA ILE A 155 -15.52 -5.24 -1.48
C ILE A 155 -16.83 -4.86 -2.22
N GLY A 156 -17.47 -3.76 -1.81
CA GLY A 156 -18.66 -3.23 -2.49
C GLY A 156 -18.43 -2.91 -3.96
N ASN A 157 -17.19 -2.63 -4.37
CA ASN A 157 -16.85 -2.35 -5.76
C ASN A 157 -17.07 -3.56 -6.65
N ILE A 158 -16.68 -4.77 -6.23
CA ILE A 158 -16.88 -6.00 -7.00
C ILE A 158 -18.30 -6.54 -6.84
N LEU A 159 -18.84 -6.55 -5.62
CA LEU A 159 -20.20 -7.04 -5.36
C LEU A 159 -21.26 -6.16 -6.02
N GLY A 160 -21.03 -4.86 -6.09
CA GLY A 160 -21.92 -3.85 -6.67
C GLY A 160 -21.67 -3.53 -8.14
N PHE A 161 -20.72 -4.20 -8.80
CA PHE A 161 -20.29 -3.87 -10.16
C PHE A 161 -21.45 -3.82 -11.17
N GLU A 162 -22.34 -4.80 -11.15
CA GLU A 162 -23.51 -4.88 -12.04
C GLU A 162 -24.53 -3.76 -11.81
N ARG A 163 -24.53 -3.11 -10.63
CA ARG A 163 -25.39 -1.94 -10.38
C ARG A 163 -24.88 -0.70 -11.07
N VAL A 164 -23.54 -0.57 -11.19
CA VAL A 164 -22.88 0.57 -11.85
C VAL A 164 -22.81 0.35 -13.36
N PHE A 165 -22.60 -0.89 -13.79
CA PHE A 165 -22.53 -1.31 -15.19
C PHE A 165 -23.62 -2.34 -15.50
N PRO A 166 -24.88 -1.90 -15.73
CA PRO A 166 -26.04 -2.83 -15.88
C PRO A 166 -25.92 -3.77 -17.07
N ASN A 167 -25.15 -3.40 -18.08
CA ASN A 167 -24.94 -4.22 -19.30
C ASN A 167 -23.74 -5.19 -19.16
N ALA A 168 -23.09 -5.24 -18.00
CA ALA A 168 -21.95 -6.12 -17.79
C ALA A 168 -22.35 -7.59 -17.87
N LYS A 169 -21.55 -8.38 -18.59
CA LYS A 169 -21.68 -9.83 -18.63
C LYS A 169 -20.80 -10.44 -17.55
N VAL A 170 -21.42 -11.09 -16.57
CA VAL A 170 -20.70 -11.81 -15.51
C VAL A 170 -20.39 -13.24 -15.97
N ILE A 171 -19.12 -13.61 -15.87
CA ILE A 171 -18.62 -14.96 -16.18
C ILE A 171 -17.98 -15.49 -14.89
N ARG A 172 -18.45 -16.66 -14.42
CA ARG A 172 -17.86 -17.32 -13.25
C ARG A 172 -16.83 -18.34 -13.69
N LEU A 173 -15.63 -18.26 -13.10
CA LEU A 173 -14.54 -19.21 -13.34
C LEU A 173 -14.46 -20.13 -12.11
N GLU A 174 -15.17 -21.23 -12.13
CA GLU A 174 -15.28 -22.16 -11.00
C GLU A 174 -14.30 -23.33 -11.09
N GLN A 175 -13.79 -23.64 -12.29
CA GLN A 175 -12.78 -24.65 -12.47
C GLN A 175 -11.41 -24.13 -12.01
N ASN A 176 -10.79 -24.85 -11.09
CA ASN A 176 -9.45 -24.58 -10.58
C ASN A 176 -8.45 -25.56 -11.22
N TYR A 177 -7.36 -25.00 -11.74
CA TYR A 177 -6.30 -25.77 -12.44
C TYR A 177 -5.03 -25.89 -11.60
N ARG A 178 -4.98 -25.25 -10.42
CA ARG A 178 -3.78 -25.18 -9.57
C ARG A 178 -3.76 -26.29 -8.53
N SER A 179 -4.88 -26.48 -7.84
CA SER A 179 -4.95 -27.26 -6.60
C SER A 179 -5.60 -28.63 -6.81
N THR A 180 -5.27 -29.56 -5.92
CA THR A 180 -5.95 -30.85 -5.81
C THR A 180 -7.28 -30.73 -5.09
N GLN A 181 -8.17 -31.74 -5.19
CA GLN A 181 -9.52 -31.68 -4.65
C GLN A 181 -9.53 -31.48 -3.12
N ASN A 182 -8.67 -32.17 -2.37
CA ASN A 182 -8.59 -32.03 -0.91
C ASN A 182 -8.29 -30.58 -0.46
N ILE A 183 -7.48 -29.84 -1.24
CA ILE A 183 -7.19 -28.43 -0.95
C ILE A 183 -8.43 -27.57 -1.20
N LEU A 184 -9.14 -27.81 -2.30
CA LEU A 184 -10.34 -27.05 -2.65
C LEU A 184 -11.49 -27.32 -1.69
N ASP A 185 -11.67 -28.56 -1.25
CA ASP A 185 -12.71 -28.93 -0.27
C ASP A 185 -12.49 -28.20 1.06
N ALA A 186 -11.24 -28.13 1.52
CA ALA A 186 -10.89 -27.37 2.70
C ALA A 186 -11.11 -25.86 2.51
N ALA A 187 -10.73 -25.30 1.36
CA ALA A 187 -10.93 -23.88 1.04
C ALA A 187 -12.43 -23.55 0.96
N ASN A 188 -13.23 -24.37 0.27
CA ASN A 188 -14.68 -24.23 0.19
C ASN A 188 -15.32 -24.32 1.59
N GLY A 189 -14.84 -25.22 2.45
CA GLY A 189 -15.31 -25.35 3.84
C GLY A 189 -15.00 -24.12 4.69
N VAL A 190 -13.82 -23.51 4.52
CA VAL A 190 -13.44 -22.29 5.24
C VAL A 190 -14.28 -21.10 4.78
N ILE A 191 -14.40 -20.90 3.46
CA ILE A 191 -15.07 -19.73 2.90
C ILE A 191 -16.58 -19.76 3.04
N ALA A 192 -17.17 -20.93 3.25
CA ALA A 192 -18.60 -21.08 3.53
C ALA A 192 -19.07 -20.32 4.79
N ASN A 193 -18.15 -19.96 5.69
CA ASN A 193 -18.45 -19.12 6.86
C ASN A 193 -18.68 -17.64 6.51
N ASN A 194 -18.30 -17.18 5.31
CA ASN A 194 -18.55 -15.82 4.85
C ASN A 194 -19.97 -15.73 4.28
N THR A 195 -20.73 -14.75 4.74
CA THR A 195 -22.12 -14.52 4.31
C THR A 195 -22.25 -13.48 3.20
N GLU A 196 -21.32 -12.53 3.11
CA GLU A 196 -21.32 -11.47 2.11
C GLU A 196 -20.42 -11.87 0.93
N ARG A 197 -20.94 -12.76 0.05
CA ARG A 197 -20.20 -13.25 -1.11
C ARG A 197 -21.12 -13.63 -2.27
N LYS A 198 -20.60 -13.66 -3.48
CA LYS A 198 -21.27 -14.32 -4.63
C LYS A 198 -21.02 -15.81 -4.52
N GLU A 199 -22.06 -16.60 -4.28
CA GLU A 199 -21.95 -18.06 -4.15
C GLU A 199 -21.26 -18.68 -5.38
N LYS A 200 -20.19 -19.41 -5.13
CA LYS A 200 -19.45 -20.23 -6.08
C LYS A 200 -18.83 -21.41 -5.35
N THR A 201 -18.61 -22.50 -6.07
CA THR A 201 -17.93 -23.67 -5.55
C THR A 201 -16.78 -24.03 -6.48
N LEU A 202 -15.55 -23.92 -5.99
CA LEU A 202 -14.38 -24.31 -6.78
C LEU A 202 -14.32 -25.83 -6.91
N TRP A 203 -14.08 -26.29 -8.11
CA TRP A 203 -13.86 -27.71 -8.45
C TRP A 203 -12.66 -27.89 -9.36
N THR A 204 -12.12 -29.08 -9.45
CA THR A 204 -10.94 -29.39 -10.27
C THR A 204 -11.03 -30.77 -10.91
N GLU A 205 -10.34 -30.94 -12.05
CA GLU A 205 -10.07 -32.26 -12.66
C GLU A 205 -8.74 -32.85 -12.15
N ASN A 206 -7.99 -32.11 -11.32
CA ASN A 206 -6.78 -32.62 -10.70
C ASN A 206 -7.11 -33.76 -9.72
N PRO A 207 -6.15 -34.67 -9.44
CA PRO A 207 -6.33 -35.76 -8.48
C PRO A 207 -6.81 -35.28 -7.11
N GLU A 208 -7.33 -36.18 -6.31
CA GLU A 208 -7.72 -35.92 -4.92
C GLU A 208 -6.56 -35.30 -4.10
N GLY A 209 -5.35 -35.76 -4.34
CA GLY A 209 -4.13 -35.26 -3.68
C GLY A 209 -3.95 -35.76 -2.25
N GLU A 210 -2.88 -35.31 -1.60
CA GLU A 210 -2.63 -35.59 -0.20
C GLU A 210 -3.61 -34.84 0.71
N LYS A 211 -3.89 -35.39 1.89
CA LYS A 211 -4.66 -34.71 2.93
C LYS A 211 -3.87 -33.55 3.51
N ILE A 212 -4.58 -32.53 3.97
CA ILE A 212 -3.99 -31.41 4.70
C ILE A 212 -3.52 -31.90 6.07
N HIS A 213 -2.27 -31.61 6.38
CA HIS A 213 -1.67 -31.91 7.68
C HIS A 213 -1.76 -30.72 8.61
N PHE A 214 -2.42 -30.86 9.73
CA PHE A 214 -2.44 -29.85 10.80
C PHE A 214 -1.55 -30.29 11.96
N ARG A 215 -0.70 -29.39 12.44
CA ARG A 215 0.11 -29.59 13.64
C ARG A 215 0.15 -28.33 14.50
N GLN A 216 0.22 -28.55 15.81
CA GLN A 216 0.41 -27.50 16.80
C GLN A 216 1.75 -27.73 17.51
N PHE A 217 2.51 -26.65 17.72
CA PHE A 217 3.82 -26.67 18.36
C PHE A 217 3.78 -25.82 19.62
N MET A 218 4.69 -26.10 20.57
CA MET A 218 4.81 -25.33 21.81
C MET A 218 5.41 -23.94 21.58
N ASN A 219 6.23 -23.80 20.53
CA ASN A 219 6.91 -22.55 20.18
C ASN A 219 7.31 -22.54 18.70
N GLY A 220 7.65 -21.33 18.19
CA GLY A 220 8.04 -21.15 16.78
C GLY A 220 9.35 -21.85 16.39
N TYR A 221 10.20 -22.19 17.34
CA TYR A 221 11.45 -22.90 17.07
C TYR A 221 11.18 -24.34 16.65
N GLU A 222 10.31 -25.06 17.39
CA GLU A 222 9.85 -26.40 17.05
C GLU A 222 9.10 -26.44 15.74
N GLU A 223 8.25 -25.40 15.49
CA GLU A 223 7.54 -25.22 14.22
C GLU A 223 8.53 -25.15 13.05
N ALA A 224 9.50 -24.24 13.13
CA ALA A 224 10.48 -24.05 12.06
C ALA A 224 11.35 -25.30 11.84
N GLU A 225 11.75 -26.00 12.91
CA GLU A 225 12.52 -27.24 12.83
C GLU A 225 11.73 -28.33 12.13
N TYR A 226 10.47 -28.52 12.48
CA TYR A 226 9.59 -29.49 11.85
C TYR A 226 9.38 -29.20 10.36
N VAL A 227 9.02 -27.95 10.01
CA VAL A 227 8.71 -27.57 8.63
C VAL A 227 9.94 -27.71 7.73
N VAL A 228 11.10 -27.19 8.18
CA VAL A 228 12.35 -27.30 7.41
C VAL A 228 12.81 -28.75 7.30
N GLY A 229 12.61 -29.53 8.37
CA GLY A 229 12.90 -30.97 8.37
C GLY A 229 12.02 -31.77 7.40
N ASP A 230 10.74 -31.43 7.29
CA ASP A 230 9.82 -32.06 6.34
C ASP A 230 10.20 -31.73 4.88
N ILE A 231 10.54 -30.45 4.60
CA ILE A 231 11.04 -30.02 3.29
C ILE A 231 12.31 -30.81 2.91
N ALA A 232 13.28 -30.90 3.83
CA ALA A 232 14.50 -31.65 3.62
C ALA A 232 14.24 -33.14 3.35
N LYS A 233 13.29 -33.73 4.06
CA LYS A 233 12.86 -35.11 3.88
C LYS A 233 12.24 -35.33 2.50
N ARG A 234 11.28 -34.51 2.10
CA ARG A 234 10.59 -34.59 0.79
C ARG A 234 11.59 -34.47 -0.37
N HIS A 235 12.54 -33.56 -0.27
CA HIS A 235 13.57 -33.40 -1.28
C HIS A 235 14.47 -34.66 -1.36
N ARG A 236 14.92 -35.22 -0.21
CA ARG A 236 15.76 -36.41 -0.17
C ARG A 236 15.04 -37.64 -0.70
N GLU A 237 13.74 -37.75 -0.52
CA GLU A 237 12.88 -38.83 -1.01
C GLU A 237 12.46 -38.62 -2.48
N GLY A 238 12.88 -37.53 -3.13
CA GLY A 238 12.54 -37.22 -4.53
C GLY A 238 11.07 -36.84 -4.76
N MET A 239 10.36 -36.46 -3.69
CA MET A 239 8.95 -36.08 -3.75
C MET A 239 8.73 -34.63 -4.23
N ALA A 240 9.69 -33.74 -3.92
CA ALA A 240 9.63 -32.32 -4.30
C ALA A 240 11.06 -31.74 -4.34
N ASP A 241 11.27 -30.78 -5.23
CA ASP A 241 12.47 -29.95 -5.19
C ASP A 241 12.29 -28.76 -4.24
N TYR A 242 13.39 -28.15 -3.79
CA TYR A 242 13.31 -26.99 -2.88
C TYR A 242 12.53 -25.81 -3.46
N HIS A 243 12.57 -25.61 -4.79
CA HIS A 243 11.83 -24.55 -5.46
C HIS A 243 10.31 -24.78 -5.54
N ASP A 244 9.85 -26.02 -5.28
CA ASP A 244 8.44 -26.38 -5.24
C ASP A 244 7.81 -26.07 -3.86
N CYS A 245 8.65 -25.72 -2.86
CA CYS A 245 8.22 -25.50 -1.50
C CYS A 245 8.14 -24.00 -1.18
N ALA A 246 7.06 -23.59 -0.52
CA ALA A 246 6.90 -22.25 0.01
C ALA A 246 6.46 -22.28 1.47
N VAL A 247 7.04 -21.40 2.29
CA VAL A 247 6.63 -21.19 3.69
C VAL A 247 5.97 -19.82 3.79
N LEU A 248 4.69 -19.80 4.15
CA LEU A 248 3.90 -18.59 4.35
C LEU A 248 3.75 -18.31 5.85
N TYR A 249 3.95 -17.07 6.26
CA TYR A 249 3.85 -16.66 7.65
C TYR A 249 3.12 -15.30 7.78
N ARG A 250 2.55 -15.05 8.96
CA ARG A 250 1.74 -13.85 9.20
C ARG A 250 2.55 -12.59 9.41
N THR A 251 3.75 -12.70 10.00
CA THR A 251 4.61 -11.55 10.31
C THR A 251 6.05 -11.81 9.89
N ASN A 252 6.74 -10.76 9.43
CA ASN A 252 8.15 -10.86 9.02
C ASN A 252 9.08 -11.34 10.15
N ALA A 253 8.71 -11.19 11.42
CA ALA A 253 9.51 -11.66 12.54
C ALA A 253 9.62 -13.19 12.58
N GLN A 254 8.64 -13.90 12.00
CA GLN A 254 8.65 -15.37 11.94
C GLN A 254 9.70 -15.91 10.97
N SER A 255 10.06 -15.15 9.90
CA SER A 255 11.02 -15.60 8.88
C SER A 255 12.36 -16.00 9.48
N ARG A 256 12.83 -15.28 10.51
CA ARG A 256 14.16 -15.49 11.10
C ARG A 256 14.39 -16.92 11.56
N LEU A 257 13.41 -17.55 12.20
CA LEU A 257 13.55 -18.92 12.69
C LEU A 257 13.65 -19.94 11.52
N PHE A 258 12.88 -19.72 10.45
CA PHE A 258 12.97 -20.52 9.24
C PHE A 258 14.30 -20.33 8.53
N GLU A 259 14.83 -19.09 8.45
CA GLU A 259 16.15 -18.78 7.89
C GLU A 259 17.26 -19.52 8.64
N GLU A 260 17.27 -19.42 9.98
CA GLU A 260 18.25 -20.11 10.82
C GLU A 260 18.22 -21.63 10.58
N LYS A 261 17.02 -22.24 10.49
CA LYS A 261 16.88 -23.69 10.25
C LYS A 261 17.28 -24.09 8.83
N CYS A 262 16.95 -23.29 7.81
CA CYS A 262 17.39 -23.55 6.43
C CYS A 262 18.93 -23.48 6.31
N LEU A 263 19.58 -22.50 6.96
CA LEU A 263 21.03 -22.40 6.99
C LEU A 263 21.67 -23.62 7.65
N HIS A 264 21.15 -24.06 8.79
CA HIS A 264 21.66 -25.28 9.48
C HIS A 264 21.47 -26.55 8.65
N ALA A 265 20.42 -26.62 7.86
CA ALA A 265 20.11 -27.76 7.00
C ALA A 265 20.76 -27.66 5.60
N ASN A 266 21.53 -26.61 5.30
CA ASN A 266 22.09 -26.33 3.97
C ASN A 266 21.01 -26.27 2.86
N ILE A 267 19.82 -25.78 3.18
CA ILE A 267 18.73 -25.63 2.21
C ILE A 267 18.78 -24.20 1.62
N PRO A 268 18.87 -24.07 0.28
CA PRO A 268 18.79 -22.76 -0.36
C PRO A 268 17.39 -22.16 -0.17
N TYR A 269 17.32 -20.89 0.20
CA TYR A 269 16.06 -20.19 0.39
C TYR A 269 16.11 -18.76 -0.14
N LYS A 270 14.93 -18.19 -0.39
CA LYS A 270 14.75 -16.79 -0.78
C LYS A 270 13.64 -16.17 0.06
N ILE A 271 13.92 -15.04 0.71
CA ILE A 271 12.89 -14.25 1.39
C ILE A 271 12.25 -13.30 0.40
N VAL A 272 10.92 -13.38 0.31
CA VAL A 272 10.12 -12.44 -0.47
C VAL A 272 9.61 -11.34 0.47
N GLY A 273 9.80 -10.06 0.10
CA GLY A 273 9.39 -8.92 0.94
C GLY A 273 10.46 -8.45 1.93
N GLY A 274 11.74 -8.82 1.74
CA GLY A 274 12.88 -8.30 2.51
C GLY A 274 13.13 -6.80 2.30
N VAL A 275 14.12 -6.22 3.00
CA VAL A 275 14.44 -4.78 2.94
C VAL A 275 14.73 -4.36 1.49
N ASN A 276 13.87 -3.46 0.97
CA ASN A 276 14.01 -2.92 -0.38
C ASN A 276 15.35 -2.18 -0.52
N PHE A 277 16.06 -2.38 -1.64
CA PHE A 277 17.29 -1.68 -1.99
C PHE A 277 17.16 -0.15 -1.83
N TYR A 278 16.05 0.43 -2.29
CA TYR A 278 15.78 1.87 -2.20
C TYR A 278 15.51 2.37 -0.77
N ALA A 279 15.23 1.48 0.19
CA ALA A 279 15.07 1.82 1.59
C ALA A 279 16.41 1.94 2.34
N ARG A 280 17.54 1.54 1.74
CA ARG A 280 18.87 1.69 2.34
C ARG A 280 19.23 3.15 2.49
N LYS A 281 19.85 3.49 3.62
CA LYS A 281 20.19 4.88 3.97
C LYS A 281 21.02 5.56 2.88
N GLU A 282 22.05 4.90 2.40
CA GLU A 282 23.00 5.42 1.39
C GLU A 282 22.30 5.73 0.07
N ILE A 283 21.37 4.84 -0.33
CA ILE A 283 20.59 5.02 -1.56
C ILE A 283 19.61 6.20 -1.40
N LYS A 284 18.93 6.30 -0.26
CA LYS A 284 18.06 7.44 0.04
C LYS A 284 18.81 8.76 0.08
N ASP A 285 20.03 8.79 0.62
CA ASP A 285 20.85 9.99 0.64
C ASP A 285 21.22 10.43 -0.77
N LEU A 286 21.64 9.51 -1.66
CA LEU A 286 21.92 9.81 -3.07
C LEU A 286 20.67 10.29 -3.81
N LEU A 287 19.54 9.62 -3.62
CA LEU A 287 18.28 10.02 -4.22
C LEU A 287 17.84 11.42 -3.77
N CYS A 288 18.08 11.81 -2.50
CA CYS A 288 17.77 13.15 -2.03
C CYS A 288 18.64 14.23 -2.70
N TYR A 289 19.89 13.95 -3.07
CA TYR A 289 20.66 14.85 -3.91
C TYR A 289 20.01 15.07 -5.28
N LEU A 290 19.61 13.99 -5.95
CA LEU A 290 18.91 14.07 -7.24
C LEU A 290 17.57 14.81 -7.12
N LYS A 291 16.79 14.49 -6.10
CA LYS A 291 15.53 15.19 -5.79
C LYS A 291 15.73 16.69 -5.59
N THR A 292 16.77 17.09 -4.85
CA THR A 292 17.09 18.51 -4.63
C THR A 292 17.46 19.23 -5.92
N VAL A 293 18.18 18.56 -6.85
CA VAL A 293 18.54 19.13 -8.16
C VAL A 293 17.29 19.30 -9.03
N ASP A 294 16.38 18.35 -8.99
CA ASP A 294 15.14 18.37 -9.78
C ASP A 294 14.07 19.28 -9.17
N ASN A 295 13.90 19.22 -7.85
CA ASN A 295 12.89 19.96 -7.10
C ASN A 295 13.50 20.60 -5.83
N ALA A 296 14.04 21.80 -5.97
CA ALA A 296 14.64 22.56 -4.86
C ALA A 296 13.63 23.00 -3.79
N ALA A 297 12.32 22.93 -4.06
CA ALA A 297 11.28 23.22 -3.09
C ALA A 297 10.97 22.04 -2.14
N ASP A 298 11.58 20.86 -2.37
CA ASP A 298 11.45 19.72 -1.44
C ASP A 298 12.38 19.91 -0.23
N ASP A 299 11.88 20.62 0.77
CA ASP A 299 12.62 20.93 2.01
C ASP A 299 13.09 19.67 2.76
N LEU A 300 12.37 18.54 2.67
CA LEU A 300 12.80 17.30 3.30
C LEU A 300 14.04 16.73 2.62
N ALA A 301 14.08 16.72 1.29
CA ALA A 301 15.25 16.28 0.54
C ALA A 301 16.45 17.19 0.80
N VAL A 302 16.26 18.51 0.75
CA VAL A 302 17.31 19.50 1.03
C VAL A 302 17.89 19.32 2.43
N ARG A 303 17.07 19.26 3.46
CA ARG A 303 17.52 19.10 4.86
C ARG A 303 18.21 17.76 5.09
N ARG A 304 17.79 16.70 4.43
CA ARG A 304 18.41 15.38 4.55
C ARG A 304 19.87 15.40 4.06
N ILE A 305 20.14 16.05 2.93
CA ILE A 305 21.50 16.10 2.35
C ILE A 305 22.40 17.15 2.97
N LEU A 306 21.88 18.09 3.72
CA LEU A 306 22.62 19.23 4.26
C LEU A 306 23.89 18.81 5.03
N ASN A 307 23.81 17.69 5.76
CA ASN A 307 24.92 17.09 6.53
C ASN A 307 25.38 15.72 6.00
N VAL A 308 25.13 15.42 4.73
CA VAL A 308 25.60 14.21 4.05
C VAL A 308 26.36 14.62 2.79
N PRO A 309 27.71 14.51 2.74
CA PRO A 309 28.62 14.13 3.82
C PRO A 309 28.60 15.13 4.98
N LYS A 310 29.15 14.73 6.13
CA LYS A 310 29.14 15.55 7.35
C LYS A 310 29.82 16.91 7.12
N ARG A 311 29.08 18.01 7.33
CA ARG A 311 29.54 19.41 7.12
C ARG A 311 29.57 20.24 8.39
N GLY A 312 29.28 19.63 9.57
CA GLY A 312 29.30 20.33 10.85
C GLY A 312 28.11 21.29 11.08
N ILE A 313 27.04 21.19 10.29
CA ILE A 313 25.86 22.03 10.42
C ILE A 313 24.97 21.46 11.52
N GLY A 314 24.85 22.21 12.64
CA GLY A 314 24.05 21.79 13.80
C GLY A 314 22.56 22.07 13.67
N ALA A 315 21.76 21.41 14.53
CA ALA A 315 20.30 21.57 14.56
C ALA A 315 19.88 23.03 14.78
N THR A 316 20.64 23.80 15.57
CA THR A 316 20.36 25.23 15.82
C THR A 316 20.47 26.06 14.53
N THR A 317 21.46 25.79 13.69
CA THR A 317 21.61 26.48 12.39
C THR A 317 20.48 26.12 11.46
N VAL A 318 20.14 24.83 11.38
CA VAL A 318 18.99 24.35 10.59
C VAL A 318 17.68 25.02 11.04
N GLY A 319 17.49 25.13 12.37
CA GLY A 319 16.31 25.82 12.95
C GLY A 319 16.24 27.28 12.53
N ARG A 320 17.36 28.04 12.60
CA ARG A 320 17.39 29.45 12.20
C ARG A 320 17.05 29.66 10.72
N VAL A 321 17.56 28.79 9.85
CA VAL A 321 17.22 28.83 8.42
C VAL A 321 15.75 28.54 8.20
N GLN A 322 15.18 27.58 8.94
CA GLN A 322 13.76 27.26 8.84
C GLN A 322 12.89 28.43 9.33
N ASP A 323 13.23 29.05 10.46
CA ASP A 323 12.49 30.21 10.99
C ASP A 323 12.52 31.37 9.98
N TYR A 324 13.66 31.59 9.30
CA TYR A 324 13.78 32.59 8.24
C TYR A 324 12.95 32.23 7.00
N ALA A 325 13.00 30.97 6.55
CA ALA A 325 12.20 30.48 5.43
C ALA A 325 10.69 30.67 5.69
N ASP A 326 10.24 30.29 6.90
CA ASP A 326 8.86 30.43 7.33
C ASP A 326 8.42 31.92 7.39
N MET A 327 9.29 32.81 7.92
CA MET A 327 9.03 34.25 8.01
C MET A 327 8.91 34.90 6.64
N MET A 328 9.76 34.52 5.70
CA MET A 328 9.79 35.07 4.35
C MET A 328 8.87 34.33 3.37
N ASN A 329 8.25 33.26 3.78
CA ASN A 329 7.39 32.38 2.97
C ASN A 329 8.11 31.89 1.69
N ILE A 330 9.35 31.44 1.85
CA ILE A 330 10.22 30.88 0.79
C ILE A 330 10.62 29.45 1.12
N SER A 331 11.18 28.73 0.13
CA SER A 331 11.70 27.36 0.38
C SER A 331 12.90 27.37 1.31
N PHE A 332 13.17 26.26 1.98
CA PHE A 332 14.37 26.11 2.81
C PHE A 332 15.64 26.26 1.97
N TYR A 333 15.62 25.80 0.70
CA TYR A 333 16.73 25.96 -0.23
C TYR A 333 17.01 27.43 -0.54
N ASP A 334 15.96 28.22 -0.82
CA ASP A 334 16.14 29.67 -1.07
C ASP A 334 16.62 30.42 0.17
N ALA A 335 16.21 29.99 1.35
CA ALA A 335 16.68 30.55 2.62
C ALA A 335 18.17 30.22 2.93
N LEU A 336 18.74 29.19 2.27
CA LEU A 336 20.17 28.85 2.37
C LEU A 336 21.05 29.69 1.44
N ARG A 337 20.48 30.29 0.39
CA ARG A 337 21.18 31.17 -0.56
C ARG A 337 21.28 32.58 -0.05
#